data_fa9a27660782ad7f64f458e099b263af
#
_entry.id   fa9a27660782ad7f64f458e099b263af
#
_cell.length_a   1.000
_cell.length_b   1.000
_cell.length_c   1.000
_cell.angle_alpha   90.00
_cell.angle_beta   90.00
_cell.angle_gamma   90.00
#
_symmetry.space_group_name_H-M   'P 1'
#
loop_
_entity.id
_entity.type
_entity.pdbx_description
1 polymer ?
#
loop_
_entity_poly.entity_id
_entity_poly.type
_entity_poly.pdbx_seq_one_letter_code
_entity_poly.pdbx_strand_id
1 'polypeptide(L)'
;MITRKKPPYDRTEIPVIKTQNEIQQLLLEYGAEGIQWVVFRDGLPKLAFIIEANINGASKKVGVQIDPPLIQRPNRTVNFEQSMRLLYWYVKSKLEAVAYGVKTFEKEFLDDLIYRLPDGREVKVGDMILKQVGEGKDINLKLLGDGK
;
A
#
# COMPACT_ATOMS: atom_id res chain seq x y z
N MET A 1 -2.29 -16.56 15.45
CA MET A 1 -2.83 -15.67 14.39
C MET A 1 -3.26 -14.34 14.98
N ILE A 2 -3.10 -13.29 14.20
CA ILE A 2 -3.53 -11.96 14.63
C ILE A 2 -5.05 -11.88 14.54
N THR A 3 -5.69 -11.52 15.65
CA THR A 3 -7.14 -11.34 15.69
C THR A 3 -7.52 -10.03 14.99
N ARG A 4 -8.46 -10.09 14.07
CA ARG A 4 -8.96 -8.89 13.40
C ARG A 4 -9.84 -8.09 14.36
N LYS A 5 -9.59 -6.79 14.40
CA LYS A 5 -10.46 -5.85 15.10
C LYS A 5 -11.44 -5.25 14.11
N LYS A 6 -12.58 -4.75 14.63
CA LYS A 6 -13.51 -4.00 13.81
C LYS A 6 -12.81 -2.74 13.28
N PRO A 7 -12.76 -2.52 11.96
CA PRO A 7 -12.14 -1.32 11.41
C PRO A 7 -12.87 -0.06 11.85
N PRO A 8 -12.16 1.06 12.03
CA PRO A 8 -12.78 2.35 12.31
C PRO A 8 -13.51 2.91 11.10
N TYR A 9 -14.17 4.04 11.28
CA TYR A 9 -14.87 4.82 10.24
C TYR A 9 -16.11 4.14 9.66
N ASP A 10 -16.74 3.22 10.38
CA ASP A 10 -17.93 2.51 9.91
C ASP A 10 -19.14 3.42 9.69
N ARG A 11 -19.16 4.59 10.33
CA ARG A 11 -20.24 5.59 10.21
C ARG A 11 -19.80 6.84 9.45
N THR A 12 -18.67 6.81 8.75
CA THR A 12 -18.22 7.98 8.02
C THR A 12 -19.19 8.35 6.89
N GLU A 13 -19.45 9.64 6.73
CA GLU A 13 -20.25 10.20 5.65
C GLU A 13 -19.37 10.97 4.66
N ILE A 14 -18.04 10.91 4.81
CA ILE A 14 -17.13 11.63 3.92
C ILE A 14 -17.19 10.99 2.53
N PRO A 15 -17.56 11.76 1.50
CA PRO A 15 -17.67 11.21 0.14
C PRO A 15 -16.36 10.65 -0.36
N VAL A 16 -16.43 9.61 -1.18
CA VAL A 16 -15.26 8.95 -1.78
C VAL A 16 -14.38 9.96 -2.52
N ILE A 17 -14.97 10.85 -3.31
CA ILE A 17 -14.22 11.83 -4.08
C ILE A 17 -13.44 12.80 -3.19
N LYS A 18 -13.97 13.17 -2.05
CA LYS A 18 -13.26 14.02 -1.10
C LYS A 18 -12.03 13.31 -0.54
N THR A 19 -12.17 12.04 -0.18
CA THR A 19 -11.05 11.25 0.31
C THR A 19 -9.99 11.04 -0.78
N GLN A 20 -10.41 10.79 -2.02
CA GLN A 20 -9.47 10.71 -3.14
C GLN A 20 -8.66 11.99 -3.30
N ASN A 21 -9.32 13.14 -3.21
CA ASN A 21 -8.64 14.43 -3.32
C ASN A 21 -7.66 14.65 -2.16
N GLU A 22 -8.03 14.26 -0.95
CA GLU A 22 -7.12 14.34 0.21
C GLU A 22 -5.89 13.45 0.04
N ILE A 23 -6.06 12.23 -0.47
CA ILE A 23 -4.95 11.31 -0.75
C ILE A 23 -4.04 11.90 -1.82
N GLN A 24 -4.61 12.45 -2.91
CA GLN A 24 -3.83 13.09 -3.97
C GLN A 24 -3.00 14.25 -3.43
N GLN A 25 -3.61 15.11 -2.62
CA GLN A 25 -2.93 16.24 -2.02
C GLN A 25 -1.76 15.78 -1.15
N LEU A 26 -2.01 14.76 -0.32
CA LEU A 26 -0.99 14.18 0.55
C LEU A 26 0.19 13.63 -0.25
N LEU A 27 -0.07 12.86 -1.29
CA LEU A 27 0.97 12.28 -2.13
C LEU A 27 1.79 13.36 -2.84
N LEU A 28 1.15 14.40 -3.35
CA LEU A 28 1.84 15.51 -3.98
C LEU A 28 2.76 16.25 -2.99
N GLU A 29 2.31 16.44 -1.76
CA GLU A 29 3.12 17.05 -0.71
C GLU A 29 4.37 16.23 -0.40
N TYR A 30 4.29 14.91 -0.51
CA TYR A 30 5.43 14.01 -0.29
C TYR A 30 6.25 13.75 -1.56
N GLY A 31 5.95 14.42 -2.67
CA GLY A 31 6.78 14.40 -3.87
C GLY A 31 6.35 13.45 -4.98
N ALA A 32 5.15 12.91 -4.93
CA ALA A 32 4.65 12.11 -6.05
C ALA A 32 4.58 12.95 -7.32
N GLU A 33 5.04 12.40 -8.43
CA GLU A 33 5.07 13.08 -9.73
C GLU A 33 3.80 12.83 -10.55
N GLY A 34 3.13 11.72 -10.30
CA GLY A 34 1.91 11.36 -11.00
C GLY A 34 1.04 10.45 -10.17
N ILE A 35 -0.27 10.59 -10.29
CA ILE A 35 -1.24 9.82 -9.53
C ILE A 35 -2.31 9.33 -10.49
N GLN A 36 -2.68 8.07 -10.36
CA GLN A 36 -3.71 7.45 -11.17
C GLN A 36 -4.67 6.67 -10.28
N TRP A 37 -5.96 6.87 -10.52
CA TRP A 37 -6.99 6.04 -9.94
C TRP A 37 -7.52 5.09 -11.01
N VAL A 38 -7.53 3.80 -10.70
CA VAL A 38 -8.09 2.79 -11.59
C VAL A 38 -9.45 2.40 -11.03
N VAL A 39 -10.50 2.67 -11.79
CA VAL A 39 -11.88 2.45 -11.38
C VAL A 39 -12.49 1.40 -12.28
N PHE A 40 -12.90 0.28 -11.70
CA PHE A 40 -13.68 -0.74 -12.39
C PHE A 40 -15.15 -0.57 -12.03
N ARG A 41 -16.01 -1.07 -12.90
CA ARG A 41 -17.45 -1.09 -12.63
C ARG A 41 -17.72 -1.82 -11.32
N ASP A 42 -18.48 -1.19 -10.43
CA ASP A 42 -18.86 -1.74 -9.11
C ASP A 42 -17.69 -2.05 -8.18
N GLY A 43 -16.48 -1.55 -8.50
CA GLY A 43 -15.29 -1.76 -7.70
C GLY A 43 -14.83 -0.51 -6.94
N LEU A 44 -13.94 -0.75 -5.96
CA LEU A 44 -13.26 0.34 -5.26
C LEU A 44 -12.18 0.95 -6.16
N PRO A 45 -11.98 2.28 -6.10
CA PRO A 45 -10.87 2.89 -6.81
C PRO A 45 -9.53 2.37 -6.29
N LYS A 46 -8.68 1.93 -7.19
CA LYS A 46 -7.32 1.49 -6.86
C LYS A 46 -6.36 2.63 -7.09
N LEU A 47 -5.44 2.82 -6.17
CA LEU A 47 -4.47 3.90 -6.19
C LEU A 47 -3.16 3.43 -6.83
N ALA A 48 -2.66 4.21 -7.79
CA ALA A 48 -1.29 4.05 -8.28
C ALA A 48 -0.61 5.41 -8.34
N PHE A 49 0.69 5.45 -8.07
CA PHE A 49 1.44 6.70 -8.18
C PHE A 49 2.89 6.42 -8.56
N ILE A 50 3.52 7.45 -9.08
CA ILE A 50 4.94 7.44 -9.46
C ILE A 50 5.67 8.43 -8.57
N ILE A 51 6.78 8.00 -8.03
CA ILE A 51 7.61 8.85 -7.17
C ILE A 51 9.09 8.52 -7.41
N GLU A 52 9.94 9.51 -7.29
CA GLU A 52 11.38 9.31 -7.30
C GLU A 52 11.83 8.90 -5.91
N ALA A 53 12.53 7.78 -5.81
CA ALA A 53 12.96 7.22 -4.55
C ALA A 53 14.35 6.63 -4.66
N ASN A 54 15.04 6.53 -3.53
CA ASN A 54 16.33 5.86 -3.44
C ASN A 54 16.06 4.36 -3.27
N ILE A 55 16.46 3.59 -4.28
CA ILE A 55 16.34 2.13 -4.26
C ILE A 55 17.73 1.53 -4.31
N ASN A 56 18.14 0.94 -3.21
CA ASN A 56 19.45 0.30 -3.07
C ASN A 56 20.61 1.22 -3.50
N GLY A 57 20.55 2.49 -3.06
CA GLY A 57 21.58 3.49 -3.32
C GLY A 57 21.43 4.24 -4.63
N ALA A 58 20.46 3.92 -5.47
CA ALA A 58 20.24 4.61 -6.74
C ALA A 58 18.91 5.35 -6.74
N SER A 59 18.90 6.57 -7.25
CA SER A 59 17.66 7.32 -7.44
C SER A 59 16.92 6.78 -8.65
N LYS A 60 15.67 6.38 -8.44
CA LYS A 60 14.83 5.80 -9.50
C LYS A 60 13.40 6.30 -9.41
N LYS A 61 12.74 6.42 -10.54
CA LYS A 61 11.30 6.62 -10.59
C LYS A 61 10.63 5.25 -10.47
N VAL A 62 9.84 5.08 -9.43
CA VAL A 62 9.18 3.81 -9.13
C VAL A 62 7.67 3.99 -9.11
N GLY A 63 6.97 2.95 -9.55
CA GLY A 63 5.52 2.87 -9.44
C GLY A 63 5.13 2.15 -8.16
N VAL A 64 4.08 2.64 -7.53
CA VAL A 64 3.48 2.03 -6.34
C VAL A 64 2.00 1.84 -6.61
N GLN A 65 1.47 0.67 -6.27
CA GLN A 65 0.04 0.40 -6.38
C GLN A 65 -0.48 -0.10 -5.05
N ILE A 66 -1.51 0.57 -4.54
CA ILE A 66 -2.14 0.22 -3.27
C ILE A 66 -3.62 0.07 -3.49
N ASP A 67 -4.16 -1.09 -3.09
CA ASP A 67 -5.58 -1.35 -3.19
C ASP A 67 -6.23 -1.01 -1.86
N PRO A 68 -7.41 -0.34 -1.88
CA PRO A 68 -8.15 -0.09 -0.64
C PRO A 68 -8.67 -1.40 -0.05
N PRO A 69 -8.83 -1.47 1.27
CA PRO A 69 -9.40 -2.65 1.89
C PRO A 69 -10.86 -2.82 1.49
N LEU A 70 -11.28 -4.05 1.25
CA LEU A 70 -12.67 -4.36 0.96
C LEU A 70 -13.43 -4.51 2.28
N ILE A 71 -14.26 -3.52 2.60
CA ILE A 71 -15.09 -3.54 3.81
C ILE A 71 -16.54 -3.67 3.41
N GLN A 72 -17.20 -4.70 3.91
CA GLN A 72 -18.59 -4.97 3.61
C GLN A 72 -19.50 -4.67 4.82
N ARG A 73 -20.68 -4.13 4.52
CA ARG A 73 -21.75 -4.00 5.50
C ARG A 73 -22.40 -5.36 5.76
N PRO A 74 -23.21 -5.51 6.82
CA PRO A 74 -23.90 -6.75 7.09
C PRO A 74 -24.75 -7.28 5.93
N ASN A 75 -25.28 -6.38 5.08
CA ASN A 75 -26.05 -6.74 3.89
C ASN A 75 -25.17 -7.12 2.69
N ARG A 76 -23.85 -7.27 2.88
CA ARG A 76 -22.83 -7.62 1.89
C ARG A 76 -22.55 -6.51 0.85
N THR A 77 -23.11 -5.33 0.98
CA THR A 77 -22.72 -4.20 0.14
C THR A 77 -21.39 -3.62 0.64
N VAL A 78 -20.58 -3.10 -0.30
CA VAL A 78 -19.29 -2.48 0.05
C VAL A 78 -19.52 -1.12 0.69
N ASN A 79 -18.83 -0.87 1.80
CA ASN A 79 -18.81 0.45 2.40
C ASN A 79 -17.66 1.25 1.78
N PHE A 80 -17.94 1.93 0.65
CA PHE A 80 -16.93 2.65 -0.11
C PHE A 80 -16.29 3.77 0.70
N GLU A 81 -17.09 4.52 1.43
CA GLU A 81 -16.60 5.65 2.23
C GLU A 81 -15.63 5.18 3.31
N GLN A 82 -15.97 4.12 4.02
CA GLN A 82 -15.10 3.53 5.04
C GLN A 82 -13.82 2.98 4.44
N SER A 83 -13.93 2.25 3.33
CA SER A 83 -12.76 1.67 2.64
C SER A 83 -11.79 2.76 2.22
N MET A 84 -12.30 3.87 1.69
CA MET A 84 -11.45 4.99 1.26
C MET A 84 -10.81 5.72 2.44
N ARG A 85 -11.52 5.90 3.56
CA ARG A 85 -10.92 6.50 4.77
C ARG A 85 -9.83 5.62 5.35
N LEU A 86 -9.98 4.31 5.30
CA LEU A 86 -8.93 3.39 5.71
C LEU A 86 -7.73 3.45 4.78
N LEU A 87 -7.96 3.60 3.48
CA LEU A 87 -6.87 3.79 2.52
C LEU A 87 -6.10 5.08 2.82
N TYR A 88 -6.80 6.18 3.09
CA TYR A 88 -6.18 7.44 3.47
C TYR A 88 -5.30 7.29 4.71
N TRP A 89 -5.83 6.67 5.76
CA TRP A 89 -5.07 6.42 6.98
C TRP A 89 -3.82 5.58 6.70
N TYR A 90 -3.96 4.53 5.89
CA TYR A 90 -2.87 3.63 5.56
C TYR A 90 -1.75 4.35 4.80
N VAL A 91 -2.09 5.07 3.77
CA VAL A 91 -1.13 5.83 2.95
C VAL A 91 -0.43 6.89 3.82
N LYS A 92 -1.19 7.62 4.61
CA LYS A 92 -0.65 8.64 5.51
C LYS A 92 0.34 8.03 6.50
N SER A 93 -0.01 6.92 7.12
CA SER A 93 0.86 6.24 8.08
C SER A 93 2.17 5.78 7.45
N LYS A 94 2.12 5.26 6.23
CA LYS A 94 3.32 4.84 5.50
C LYS A 94 4.22 6.02 5.17
N LEU A 95 3.66 7.11 4.67
CA LEU A 95 4.42 8.31 4.35
C LEU A 95 5.04 8.94 5.59
N GLU A 96 4.32 8.98 6.69
CA GLU A 96 4.85 9.49 7.97
C GLU A 96 5.97 8.60 8.50
N ALA A 97 5.86 7.29 8.38
CA ALA A 97 6.92 6.36 8.78
C ALA A 97 8.23 6.66 8.05
N VAL A 98 8.15 6.99 6.76
CA VAL A 98 9.31 7.40 5.98
C VAL A 98 9.81 8.78 6.42
N ALA A 99 8.91 9.74 6.55
CA ALA A 99 9.25 11.12 6.90
C ALA A 99 9.92 11.22 8.27
N TYR A 100 9.47 10.41 9.23
CA TYR A 100 10.03 10.42 10.59
C TYR A 100 11.23 9.48 10.76
N GLY A 101 11.68 8.83 9.70
CA GLY A 101 12.87 8.00 9.73
C GLY A 101 12.69 6.61 10.35
N VAL A 102 11.44 6.16 10.55
CA VAL A 102 11.18 4.82 11.05
C VAL A 102 11.62 3.76 10.05
N LYS A 103 11.37 4.02 8.77
CA LYS A 103 11.79 3.16 7.67
C LYS A 103 12.21 4.01 6.48
N THR A 104 13.03 3.42 5.61
CA THR A 104 13.28 4.00 4.29
C THR A 104 12.04 3.83 3.41
N PHE A 105 11.91 4.66 2.36
CA PHE A 105 10.82 4.54 1.42
C PHE A 105 10.78 3.14 0.79
N GLU A 106 11.92 2.65 0.34
CA GLU A 106 12.01 1.35 -0.33
C GLU A 106 11.54 0.18 0.56
N LYS A 107 11.79 0.25 1.86
CA LYS A 107 11.36 -0.79 2.80
C LYS A 107 9.89 -0.65 3.17
N GLU A 108 9.40 0.58 3.36
CA GLU A 108 8.01 0.82 3.73
C GLU A 108 7.04 0.44 2.61
N PHE A 109 7.42 0.70 1.36
CA PHE A 109 6.55 0.44 0.20
C PHE A 109 6.94 -0.82 -0.58
N LEU A 110 7.84 -1.66 -0.05
CA LEU A 110 8.42 -2.78 -0.77
C LEU A 110 7.38 -3.71 -1.40
N ASP A 111 6.36 -4.07 -0.66
CA ASP A 111 5.33 -5.00 -1.12
C ASP A 111 4.41 -4.39 -2.19
N ASP A 112 4.33 -3.07 -2.25
CA ASP A 112 3.47 -2.35 -3.19
C ASP A 112 4.23 -1.82 -4.41
N LEU A 113 5.55 -1.97 -4.46
CA LEU A 113 6.36 -1.56 -5.61
C LEU A 113 5.99 -2.40 -6.83
N ILE A 114 5.93 -1.73 -7.98
CA ILE A 114 5.66 -2.39 -9.25
C ILE A 114 6.98 -2.72 -9.94
N TYR A 115 7.15 -3.96 -10.34
CA TYR A 115 8.29 -4.43 -11.10
C TYR A 115 7.84 -4.93 -12.46
N ARG A 116 8.52 -4.48 -13.51
CA ARG A 116 8.24 -4.92 -14.89
C ARG A 116 9.14 -6.08 -15.24
N LEU A 117 8.53 -7.22 -15.55
CA LEU A 117 9.24 -8.41 -15.99
C LEU A 117 9.78 -8.23 -17.42
N PRO A 118 10.79 -9.03 -17.83
CA PRO A 118 11.32 -8.95 -19.19
C PRO A 118 10.29 -9.14 -20.30
N ASP A 119 9.20 -9.88 -20.03
CA ASP A 119 8.11 -10.08 -20.97
C ASP A 119 7.10 -8.93 -21.01
N GLY A 120 7.35 -7.86 -20.26
CA GLY A 120 6.49 -6.67 -20.20
C GLY A 120 5.39 -6.69 -19.17
N ARG A 121 5.16 -7.83 -18.49
CA ARG A 121 4.15 -7.89 -17.43
C ARG A 121 4.60 -7.10 -16.21
N GLU A 122 3.66 -6.45 -15.56
CA GLU A 122 3.90 -5.73 -14.31
C GLU A 122 3.39 -6.56 -13.14
N VAL A 123 4.21 -6.71 -12.12
CA VAL A 123 3.89 -7.47 -10.92
C VAL A 123 4.28 -6.69 -9.69
N LYS A 124 3.59 -6.93 -8.58
CA LYS A 124 4.01 -6.36 -7.29
C LYS A 124 5.18 -7.14 -6.73
N VAL A 125 6.19 -6.43 -6.25
CA VAL A 125 7.38 -7.03 -5.65
C VAL A 125 7.00 -7.91 -4.45
N GLY A 126 6.05 -7.47 -3.63
CA GLY A 126 5.59 -8.24 -2.48
C GLY A 126 5.07 -9.62 -2.84
N ASP A 127 4.31 -9.73 -3.94
CA ASP A 127 3.78 -11.02 -4.38
C ASP A 127 4.90 -11.99 -4.79
N MET A 128 5.94 -11.47 -5.43
CA MET A 128 7.11 -12.26 -5.80
C MET A 128 7.85 -12.82 -4.58
N ILE A 129 8.04 -11.96 -3.57
CA ILE A 129 8.77 -12.33 -2.35
C ILE A 129 7.96 -13.30 -1.50
N LEU A 130 6.66 -13.09 -1.36
CA LEU A 130 5.80 -13.97 -0.57
C LEU A 130 5.82 -15.41 -1.08
N LYS A 131 5.88 -15.59 -2.38
CA LYS A 131 6.01 -16.91 -2.96
C LYS A 131 7.28 -17.62 -2.46
N GLN A 132 8.41 -16.91 -2.43
CA GLN A 132 9.67 -17.47 -1.96
C GLN A 132 9.65 -17.75 -0.45
N VAL A 133 9.06 -16.86 0.33
CA VAL A 133 8.91 -17.05 1.77
C VAL A 133 8.07 -18.29 2.08
N GLY A 134 6.96 -18.47 1.33
CA GLY A 134 6.09 -19.63 1.51
C GLY A 134 6.74 -20.96 1.14
N GLU A 135 7.74 -20.94 0.24
CA GLU A 135 8.50 -22.12 -0.16
C GLU A 135 9.71 -22.37 0.75
N GLY A 136 10.05 -21.41 1.59
CA GLY A 136 11.19 -21.51 2.50
C GLY A 136 10.91 -22.33 3.74
N LYS A 137 11.98 -22.60 4.51
CA LYS A 137 11.87 -23.28 5.79
C LYS A 137 11.46 -22.29 6.89
N ASP A 138 10.81 -22.80 7.93
CA ASP A 138 10.47 -21.99 9.09
C ASP A 138 11.74 -21.45 9.76
N ILE A 139 11.60 -20.23 10.30
CA ILE A 139 12.66 -19.55 11.03
C ILE A 139 12.44 -19.76 12.52
N ASN A 140 13.52 -19.91 13.28
CA ASN A 140 13.45 -19.94 14.73
C ASN A 140 14.28 -18.79 15.34
N LEU A 141 13.95 -18.43 16.56
CA LEU A 141 14.58 -17.29 17.26
C LEU A 141 16.08 -17.52 17.50
N LYS A 142 16.51 -18.76 17.63
CA LYS A 142 17.93 -19.06 17.83
C LYS A 142 18.77 -18.63 16.64
N LEU A 143 18.27 -18.85 15.40
CA LEU A 143 18.96 -18.39 14.20
C LEU A 143 19.02 -16.86 14.14
N LEU A 144 17.95 -16.19 14.54
CA LEU A 144 17.93 -14.72 14.59
C LEU A 144 18.89 -14.18 15.65
N GLY A 145 19.03 -14.88 16.79
CA GLY A 145 19.92 -14.50 17.87
C GLY A 145 21.41 -14.70 17.56
N ASP A 146 21.75 -15.55 16.59
CA ASP A 146 23.13 -15.79 16.18
C ASP A 146 23.75 -14.58 15.43
N GLY A 147 22.95 -13.63 14.97
CA GLY A 147 23.38 -12.31 14.54
C GLY A 147 24.36 -12.23 13.38
N LYS A 148 24.42 -13.23 12.58
CA LYS A 148 25.37 -13.29 11.47
C LYS A 148 24.75 -13.01 10.13
#